data_7175bb9bcdb0ccd10586113e6dc1cb9b
#
_entry.id   7175bb9bcdb0ccd10586113e6dc1cb9b
#
_cell.length_a   1.000
_cell.length_b   1.000
_cell.length_c   1.000
_cell.angle_alpha   90.00
_cell.angle_beta   90.00
_cell.angle_gamma   90.00
#
_symmetry.space_group_name_H-M   'P 1'
#
loop_
_entity.id
_entity.type
_entity.pdbx_description
1 polymer ?
#
loop_
_entity_poly.entity_id
_entity_poly.type
_entity_poly.pdbx_seq_one_letter_code
_entity_poly.pdbx_strand_id
1 'polypeptide(L)'
;MKHTSKWDIDLSFGKGGEDRVANLLNADKSKIEVKTERDWWYKTGNIAIEIECRGKPSGLYATEADYWVHILHKDGKDYCKLFFDVPTLKEIAFKYIDNTKMIGDNFASKCILIPLKELFDVKERVKL
;
A
#
# COMPACT_ATOMS: atom_id res chain seq x y z
N MET A 1 37.10 -11.66 -22.19
CA MET A 1 36.48 -11.43 -20.85
C MET A 1 35.08 -10.90 -21.00
N LYS A 2 34.17 -11.54 -20.31
CA LYS A 2 32.80 -11.07 -20.31
C LYS A 2 32.62 -10.10 -19.14
N HIS A 3 32.30 -8.85 -19.43
CA HIS A 3 31.94 -7.91 -18.39
C HIS A 3 30.42 -7.84 -18.26
N THR A 4 29.95 -7.60 -17.04
CA THR A 4 28.52 -7.47 -16.79
C THR A 4 28.07 -6.12 -17.31
N SER A 5 27.20 -6.12 -18.30
CA SER A 5 26.61 -4.90 -18.83
C SER A 5 25.50 -4.41 -17.89
N LYS A 6 25.11 -3.16 -18.06
CA LYS A 6 23.94 -2.63 -17.38
C LYS A 6 22.70 -3.47 -17.67
N TRP A 7 22.59 -3.96 -18.90
CA TRP A 7 21.47 -4.81 -19.31
C TRP A 7 21.42 -6.12 -18.49
N ASP A 8 22.58 -6.77 -18.29
CA ASP A 8 22.64 -8.02 -17.53
C ASP A 8 22.27 -7.79 -16.06
N ILE A 9 22.70 -6.66 -15.48
CA ILE A 9 22.34 -6.29 -14.12
C ILE A 9 20.84 -6.08 -14.01
N ASP A 10 20.24 -5.38 -14.98
CA ASP A 10 18.81 -5.11 -14.99
C ASP A 10 17.99 -6.40 -15.13
N LEU A 11 18.44 -7.37 -15.93
CA LEU A 11 17.78 -8.66 -16.05
C LEU A 11 17.82 -9.45 -14.74
N SER A 12 18.96 -9.47 -14.07
CA SER A 12 19.10 -10.15 -12.78
C SER A 12 18.21 -9.51 -11.72
N PHE A 13 18.16 -8.19 -11.71
CA PHE A 13 17.30 -7.43 -10.80
C PHE A 13 15.82 -7.71 -11.08
N GLY A 14 15.44 -7.76 -12.36
CA GLY A 14 14.08 -8.08 -12.77
C GLY A 14 13.65 -9.48 -12.32
N LYS A 15 14.54 -10.46 -12.43
CA LYS A 15 14.27 -11.82 -11.96
C LYS A 15 14.01 -11.85 -10.46
N GLY A 16 14.78 -11.09 -9.68
CA GLY A 16 14.54 -10.95 -8.25
C GLY A 16 13.15 -10.37 -7.97
N GLY A 17 12.70 -9.42 -8.79
CA GLY A 17 11.36 -8.86 -8.70
C GLY A 17 10.27 -9.88 -9.00
N GLU A 18 10.48 -10.71 -10.01
CA GLU A 18 9.55 -11.79 -10.35
C GLU A 18 9.40 -12.77 -9.17
N ASP A 19 10.50 -13.14 -8.53
CA ASP A 19 10.48 -14.02 -7.38
C ASP A 19 9.72 -13.40 -6.21
N ARG A 20 9.90 -12.10 -5.94
CA ARG A 20 9.18 -11.41 -4.89
C ARG A 20 7.67 -11.39 -5.14
N VAL A 21 7.25 -11.12 -6.37
CA VAL A 21 5.84 -11.14 -6.73
C VAL A 21 5.27 -12.56 -6.66
N ALA A 22 6.01 -13.56 -7.14
CA ALA A 22 5.59 -14.95 -7.06
C ALA A 22 5.42 -15.37 -5.59
N ASN A 23 6.32 -14.97 -4.72
CA ASN A 23 6.23 -15.26 -3.28
C ASN A 23 4.98 -14.61 -2.67
N LEU A 24 4.68 -13.37 -3.05
CA LEU A 24 3.47 -12.68 -2.61
C LEU A 24 2.21 -13.41 -3.07
N LEU A 25 2.15 -13.79 -4.35
CA LEU A 25 0.98 -14.46 -4.92
C LEU A 25 0.76 -15.87 -4.35
N ASN A 26 1.82 -16.52 -3.88
CA ASN A 26 1.75 -17.84 -3.26
C ASN A 26 1.63 -17.79 -1.74
N ALA A 27 1.56 -16.58 -1.16
CA ALA A 27 1.45 -16.45 0.28
C ALA A 27 0.10 -16.97 0.78
N ASP A 28 0.11 -17.51 2.01
CA ASP A 28 -1.10 -17.92 2.70
C ASP A 28 -2.03 -16.70 2.88
N LYS A 29 -3.33 -16.92 2.81
CA LYS A 29 -4.33 -15.86 3.01
C LYS A 29 -4.16 -15.11 4.34
N SER A 30 -3.70 -15.80 5.38
CA SER A 30 -3.44 -15.20 6.68
C SER A 30 -2.30 -14.18 6.66
N LYS A 31 -1.48 -14.20 5.61
CA LYS A 31 -0.35 -13.30 5.44
C LYS A 31 -0.66 -12.08 4.58
N ILE A 32 -1.87 -12.00 4.04
CA ILE A 32 -2.29 -10.93 3.13
C ILE A 32 -3.54 -10.27 3.68
N GLU A 33 -3.45 -8.96 3.93
CA GLU A 33 -4.61 -8.14 4.25
C GLU A 33 -5.06 -7.47 2.96
N VAL A 34 -6.32 -7.64 2.59
CA VAL A 34 -6.89 -7.03 1.38
C VAL A 34 -7.97 -6.03 1.77
N LYS A 35 -7.84 -4.82 1.28
CA LYS A 35 -8.84 -3.77 1.46
C LYS A 35 -9.25 -3.24 0.10
N THR A 36 -10.54 -3.06 -0.09
CA THR A 36 -11.09 -2.47 -1.31
C THR A 36 -11.66 -1.11 -0.99
N GLU A 37 -11.17 -0.10 -1.66
CA GLU A 37 -11.64 1.27 -1.50
C GLU A 37 -12.39 1.69 -2.76
N ARG A 38 -13.65 2.11 -2.60
CA ARG A 38 -14.52 2.50 -3.72
C ARG A 38 -14.54 4.01 -3.89
N ASP A 39 -14.45 4.46 -5.14
CA ASP A 39 -14.74 5.82 -5.63
C ASP A 39 -14.09 7.01 -4.90
N TRP A 40 -13.99 7.02 -3.57
CA TRP A 40 -13.45 8.16 -2.82
C TRP A 40 -12.00 8.48 -3.18
N TRP A 41 -11.19 7.45 -3.44
CA TRP A 41 -9.80 7.64 -3.85
C TRP A 41 -9.70 8.45 -5.15
N TYR A 42 -10.64 8.23 -6.07
CA TYR A 42 -10.69 8.96 -7.34
C TYR A 42 -11.12 10.41 -7.12
N LYS A 43 -12.12 10.63 -6.27
CA LYS A 43 -12.66 11.96 -5.99
C LYS A 43 -11.69 12.83 -5.19
N THR A 44 -11.01 12.25 -4.23
CA THR A 44 -10.16 12.99 -3.29
C THR A 44 -8.68 12.98 -3.67
N GLY A 45 -8.24 11.99 -4.44
CA GLY A 45 -6.84 11.76 -4.72
C GLY A 45 -6.08 11.12 -3.58
N ASN A 46 -6.79 10.63 -2.55
CA ASN A 46 -6.19 10.01 -1.36
C ASN A 46 -6.65 8.57 -1.21
N ILE A 47 -5.77 7.73 -0.65
CA ILE A 47 -6.21 6.45 -0.10
C ILE A 47 -6.41 6.60 1.40
N ALA A 48 -7.36 5.85 1.95
CA ALA A 48 -7.68 5.87 3.37
C ALA A 48 -7.23 4.56 4.01
N ILE A 49 -6.30 4.64 4.95
CA ILE A 49 -5.76 3.47 5.65
C ILE A 49 -6.30 3.47 7.07
N GLU A 50 -7.17 2.50 7.37
CA GLU A 50 -7.75 2.38 8.70
C GLU A 50 -6.70 2.02 9.74
N ILE A 51 -6.74 2.71 10.88
CA ILE A 51 -5.84 2.45 12.01
C ILE A 51 -6.59 2.18 13.31
N GLU A 52 -7.82 2.67 13.45
CA GLU A 52 -8.64 2.47 14.63
C GLU A 52 -10.10 2.30 14.24
N CYS A 53 -10.84 1.55 15.05
CA CYS A 53 -12.29 1.44 14.96
C CYS A 53 -12.86 1.50 16.36
N ARG A 54 -13.74 2.47 16.60
CA ARG A 54 -14.36 2.70 17.91
C ARG A 54 -13.32 2.81 19.03
N GLY A 55 -12.21 3.51 18.75
CA GLY A 55 -11.16 3.75 19.73
C GLY A 55 -10.19 2.60 19.95
N LYS A 56 -10.33 1.51 19.23
CA LYS A 56 -9.43 0.36 19.35
C LYS A 56 -8.58 0.21 18.08
N PRO A 57 -7.33 -0.25 18.21
CA PRO A 57 -6.50 -0.51 17.04
C PRO A 57 -7.22 -1.44 16.06
N SER A 58 -7.15 -1.10 14.78
CA SER A 58 -7.73 -1.88 13.69
C SER A 58 -6.94 -1.64 12.41
N GLY A 59 -7.31 -2.33 11.34
CA GLY A 59 -6.64 -2.17 10.06
C GLY A 59 -5.14 -2.30 10.19
N LEU A 60 -4.41 -1.27 9.76
CA LEU A 60 -2.94 -1.32 9.73
C LEU A 60 -2.31 -1.48 11.12
N TYR A 61 -2.96 -0.95 12.17
CA TYR A 61 -2.43 -1.03 13.53
C TYR A 61 -2.74 -2.36 14.23
N ALA A 62 -3.58 -3.19 13.65
CA ALA A 62 -3.97 -4.47 14.23
C ALA A 62 -3.57 -5.67 13.37
N THR A 63 -3.26 -5.46 12.09
CA THR A 63 -2.98 -6.58 11.19
C THR A 63 -1.72 -7.35 11.60
N GLU A 64 -1.80 -8.67 11.45
CA GLU A 64 -0.64 -9.55 11.59
C GLU A 64 -0.15 -10.03 10.23
N ALA A 65 -0.71 -9.48 9.15
CA ALA A 65 -0.30 -9.82 7.79
C ALA A 65 1.08 -9.26 7.46
N ASP A 66 1.77 -9.93 6.55
CA ASP A 66 3.05 -9.45 6.02
C ASP A 66 2.85 -8.50 4.85
N TYR A 67 1.75 -8.67 4.12
CA TYR A 67 1.45 -7.91 2.91
C TYR A 67 0.09 -7.24 3.02
N TRP A 68 -0.01 -6.08 2.41
CA TRP A 68 -1.24 -5.31 2.33
C TRP A 68 -1.54 -5.02 0.87
N VAL A 69 -2.72 -5.43 0.40
CA VAL A 69 -3.16 -5.15 -0.95
C VAL A 69 -4.33 -4.18 -0.87
N HIS A 70 -4.14 -3.00 -1.39
CA HIS A 70 -5.15 -1.94 -1.41
C HIS A 70 -5.73 -1.84 -2.81
N ILE A 71 -6.96 -2.26 -2.97
CA ILE A 71 -7.64 -2.30 -4.27
C ILE A 71 -8.36 -0.98 -4.46
N LEU A 72 -8.06 -0.31 -5.56
CA LEU A 72 -8.76 0.91 -5.98
C LEU A 72 -9.86 0.51 -6.94
N HIS A 73 -11.10 0.62 -6.47
CA HIS A 73 -12.29 0.18 -7.21
C HIS A 73 -13.06 1.41 -7.69
N LYS A 74 -13.52 1.38 -8.93
CA LYS A 74 -14.26 2.48 -9.53
C LYS A 74 -15.21 1.96 -10.61
N ASP A 75 -16.43 2.46 -10.60
CA ASP A 75 -17.43 2.15 -11.64
C ASP A 75 -17.63 0.64 -11.82
N GLY A 76 -17.68 -0.09 -10.73
CA GLY A 76 -17.99 -1.52 -10.75
C GLY A 76 -16.82 -2.43 -11.06
N LYS A 77 -15.58 -1.92 -11.13
CA LYS A 77 -14.42 -2.77 -11.39
C LYS A 77 -13.19 -2.32 -10.61
N ASP A 78 -12.26 -3.24 -10.44
CA ASP A 78 -10.97 -2.93 -9.86
C ASP A 78 -10.12 -2.18 -10.89
N TYR A 79 -9.79 -0.92 -10.58
CA TYR A 79 -8.95 -0.08 -11.43
C TYR A 79 -7.48 -0.49 -11.32
N CYS A 80 -7.01 -0.64 -10.09
CA CYS A 80 -5.67 -1.15 -9.84
C CYS A 80 -5.58 -1.71 -8.43
N LYS A 81 -4.49 -2.42 -8.17
CA LYS A 81 -4.18 -2.97 -6.87
C LYS A 81 -2.80 -2.48 -6.45
N LEU A 82 -2.72 -1.86 -5.28
CA LEU A 82 -1.47 -1.39 -4.72
C LEU A 82 -0.98 -2.44 -3.72
N PHE A 83 0.21 -2.98 -3.97
CA PHE A 83 0.82 -3.99 -3.11
C PHE A 83 1.87 -3.35 -2.23
N PHE A 84 1.76 -3.56 -0.92
CA PHE A 84 2.72 -3.04 0.06
C PHE A 84 3.21 -4.18 0.95
N ASP A 85 4.47 -4.13 1.32
CA ASP A 85 4.91 -4.81 2.53
C ASP A 85 4.34 -4.03 3.72
N VAL A 86 3.82 -4.71 4.72
CA VAL A 86 3.19 -4.04 5.86
C VAL A 86 4.14 -3.07 6.58
N PRO A 87 5.41 -3.44 6.87
CA PRO A 87 6.33 -2.48 7.47
C PRO A 87 6.51 -1.22 6.64
N THR A 88 6.61 -1.35 5.31
CA THR A 88 6.75 -0.21 4.41
C THR A 88 5.51 0.68 4.45
N LEU A 89 4.32 0.07 4.42
CA LEU A 89 3.08 0.84 4.51
C LEU A 89 2.99 1.59 5.85
N LYS A 90 3.44 0.98 6.95
CA LYS A 90 3.48 1.65 8.25
C LYS A 90 4.39 2.86 8.24
N GLU A 91 5.55 2.77 7.58
CA GLU A 91 6.45 3.91 7.44
C GLU A 91 5.81 5.04 6.64
N ILE A 92 5.17 4.71 5.53
CA ILE A 92 4.48 5.69 4.69
C ILE A 92 3.35 6.34 5.49
N ALA A 93 2.51 5.54 6.14
CA ALA A 93 1.38 6.04 6.92
C ALA A 93 1.83 6.96 8.05
N PHE A 94 2.96 6.64 8.70
CA PHE A 94 3.48 7.47 9.78
C PHE A 94 3.80 8.89 9.33
N LYS A 95 4.23 9.09 8.09
CA LYS A 95 4.47 10.42 7.54
C LYS A 95 3.20 11.27 7.48
N TYR A 96 2.05 10.64 7.41
CA TYR A 96 0.75 11.32 7.30
C TYR A 96 -0.11 11.12 8.55
N ILE A 97 0.52 10.81 9.68
CA ILE A 97 -0.18 10.47 10.94
C ILE A 97 -1.11 11.60 11.40
N ASP A 98 -0.80 12.84 11.05
CA ASP A 98 -1.63 13.99 11.42
C ASP A 98 -2.77 14.24 10.42
N ASN A 99 -2.80 13.53 9.31
CA ASN A 99 -3.83 13.66 8.29
C ASN A 99 -4.85 12.54 8.42
N THR A 100 -5.71 12.64 9.42
CA THR A 100 -6.69 11.59 9.72
C THR A 100 -8.11 12.07 9.51
N LYS A 101 -9.01 11.11 9.27
CA LYS A 101 -10.44 11.37 9.11
C LYS A 101 -11.22 10.18 9.66
N MET A 102 -12.34 10.47 10.29
CA MET A 102 -13.29 9.44 10.71
C MET A 102 -14.18 9.09 9.52
N ILE A 103 -14.23 7.81 9.18
CA ILE A 103 -14.89 7.30 7.98
C ILE A 103 -15.72 6.06 8.36
N GLY A 104 -16.57 5.62 7.43
CA GLY A 104 -17.36 4.42 7.58
C GLY A 104 -18.68 4.66 8.28
N ASP A 105 -19.40 3.57 8.56
CA ASP A 105 -20.71 3.62 9.18
C ASP A 105 -20.62 4.29 10.56
N ASN A 106 -21.42 5.34 10.76
CA ASN A 106 -21.42 6.14 11.99
C ASN A 106 -20.05 6.76 12.31
N PHE A 107 -19.20 6.96 11.27
CA PHE A 107 -17.86 7.52 11.45
C PHE A 107 -17.05 6.77 12.50
N ALA A 108 -17.16 5.45 12.52
CA ALA A 108 -16.53 4.62 13.53
C ALA A 108 -15.04 4.36 13.28
N SER A 109 -14.60 4.46 12.04
CA SER A 109 -13.21 4.13 11.65
C SER A 109 -12.36 5.37 11.51
N LYS A 110 -11.21 5.39 12.17
CA LYS A 110 -10.20 6.43 12.00
C LYS A 110 -9.21 5.97 10.94
N CYS A 111 -9.06 6.77 9.90
CA CYS A 111 -8.18 6.46 8.79
C CYS A 111 -7.13 7.54 8.60
N ILE A 112 -5.91 7.12 8.24
CA ILE A 112 -4.87 8.03 7.76
C ILE A 112 -5.10 8.22 6.27
N LEU A 113 -5.14 9.46 5.81
CA LEU A 113 -5.30 9.79 4.40
C LEU A 113 -3.93 10.00 3.79
N ILE A 114 -3.60 9.22 2.77
CA ILE A 114 -2.33 9.31 2.07
C ILE A 114 -2.60 9.77 0.64
N PRO A 115 -2.06 10.94 0.24
CA PRO A 115 -2.24 11.40 -1.14
C PRO A 115 -1.58 10.43 -2.11
N LEU A 116 -2.32 9.99 -3.12
CA LEU A 116 -1.80 9.04 -4.12
C LEU A 116 -0.56 9.59 -4.82
N LYS A 117 -0.55 10.88 -5.16
CA LYS A 117 0.60 11.50 -5.81
C LYS A 117 1.87 11.41 -4.97
N GLU A 118 1.75 11.44 -3.65
CA GLU A 118 2.89 11.39 -2.75
C GLU A 118 3.53 10.00 -2.69
N LEU A 119 2.76 8.95 -3.00
CA LEU A 119 3.32 7.59 -3.09
C LEU A 119 4.37 7.49 -4.19
N PHE A 120 4.26 8.35 -5.19
CA PHE A 120 5.11 8.31 -6.38
C PHE A 120 6.04 9.52 -6.47
N ASP A 121 6.10 10.35 -5.43
CA ASP A 121 6.98 11.52 -5.40
C ASP A 121 8.36 11.12 -4.87
N VAL A 122 9.19 10.67 -5.79
CA VAL A 122 10.54 10.19 -5.48
C VAL A 122 11.45 11.32 -5.01
N LYS A 123 11.22 12.55 -5.47
CA LYS A 123 12.09 13.70 -5.15
C LYS A 123 12.08 14.04 -3.66
N GLU A 124 10.96 13.83 -2.98
CA GLU A 124 10.87 14.08 -1.55
C GLU A 124 11.48 12.97 -0.71
N ARG A 125 11.64 11.79 -1.28
CA ARG A 125 12.15 10.61 -0.58
C ARG A 125 13.64 10.43 -0.75
N VAL A 126 14.14 10.81 -1.91
CA VAL A 126 15.55 10.65 -2.26
C VAL A 126 16.13 12.04 -2.42
N LYS A 127 16.83 12.51 -1.39
CA LYS A 127 17.60 13.74 -1.47
C LYS A 127 18.95 13.39 -2.06
N LEU A 128 19.11 13.71 -3.29
CA LEU A 128 20.36 13.50 -4.01
C LEU A 128 21.34 14.63 -3.73
#